data_c50095b469d60fadf4805d821298a5e3
#
_entry.id   c50095b469d60fadf4805d821298a5e3
#
_cell.length_a   1.000
_cell.length_b   1.000
_cell.length_c   1.000
_cell.angle_alpha   90.00
_cell.angle_beta   90.00
_cell.angle_gamma   90.00
#
_symmetry.space_group_name_H-M   'P 1'
#
loop_
_entity.id
_entity.type
_entity.pdbx_description
1 polymer ?
#
loop_
_entity_poly.entity_id
_entity_poly.type
_entity_poly.pdbx_seq_one_letter_code
_entity_poly.pdbx_strand_id
1 'polypeptide(L)'
;MKIAFGSDHTGVELKRELKAYLENKGHTVTDYGTYTSERCDSQGYGETVANAVVHGDVDCGILICGTGVGISIAANKVRGIRACVCSEPYTSKHSKQHNNSNILAFGARVVGTELAKMIVDAWLDAEFLGGRYQQRVDMITDIENRQYGCKES
;
A
#
# COMPACT_ATOMS: atom_id res chain seq x y z
N MET A 1 -6.42 5.44 -12.31
CA MET A 1 -6.24 5.74 -10.86
C MET A 1 -4.93 6.48 -10.66
N LYS A 2 -4.84 7.29 -9.61
CA LYS A 2 -3.60 7.89 -9.12
C LYS A 2 -3.01 6.99 -8.03
N ILE A 3 -1.81 6.50 -8.23
CA ILE A 3 -1.17 5.51 -7.35
C ILE A 3 0.14 6.11 -6.83
N ALA A 4 0.33 6.09 -5.49
CA ALA A 4 1.60 6.44 -4.88
C ALA A 4 2.50 5.20 -4.78
N PHE A 5 3.78 5.35 -5.09
CA PHE A 5 4.80 4.36 -4.80
C PHE A 5 5.80 4.87 -3.77
N GLY A 6 6.23 3.99 -2.87
CA GLY A 6 7.35 4.22 -1.96
C GLY A 6 8.15 2.93 -1.76
N SER A 7 9.46 3.05 -1.65
CA SER A 7 10.32 1.91 -1.36
C SER A 7 11.57 2.31 -0.60
N ASP A 8 12.19 1.35 0.06
CA ASP A 8 13.60 1.48 0.44
C ASP A 8 14.51 1.07 -0.74
N HIS A 9 15.81 1.05 -0.49
CA HIS A 9 16.83 0.71 -1.48
C HIS A 9 16.66 -0.69 -2.09
N THR A 10 16.08 -1.66 -1.36
CA THR A 10 15.88 -3.03 -1.86
C THR A 10 14.77 -3.12 -2.90
N GLY A 11 13.83 -2.18 -2.87
CA GLY A 11 12.65 -2.18 -3.74
C GLY A 11 12.78 -1.32 -5.00
N VAL A 12 13.89 -0.62 -5.22
CA VAL A 12 14.03 0.38 -6.30
C VAL A 12 13.81 -0.23 -7.70
N GLU A 13 14.44 -1.38 -7.97
CA GLU A 13 14.30 -2.05 -9.28
C GLU A 13 12.88 -2.54 -9.52
N LEU A 14 12.31 -3.26 -8.56
CA LEU A 14 10.95 -3.77 -8.65
C LEU A 14 9.94 -2.62 -8.77
N LYS A 15 10.13 -1.54 -8.02
CA LYS A 15 9.30 -0.33 -8.11
C LYS A 15 9.35 0.27 -9.51
N ARG A 16 10.52 0.39 -10.11
CA ARG A 16 10.69 0.93 -11.47
C ARG A 16 9.95 0.10 -12.51
N GLU A 17 10.07 -1.22 -12.44
CA GLU A 17 9.37 -2.12 -13.37
C GLU A 17 7.85 -2.05 -13.21
N LEU A 18 7.35 -2.07 -11.98
CA LEU A 18 5.92 -1.96 -11.69
C LEU A 18 5.35 -0.59 -12.05
N LYS A 19 6.12 0.49 -11.85
CA LYS A 19 5.71 1.83 -12.29
C LYS A 19 5.47 1.86 -13.79
N ALA A 20 6.44 1.41 -14.59
CA ALA A 20 6.30 1.35 -16.04
C ALA A 20 5.12 0.45 -16.47
N TYR A 21 4.94 -0.68 -15.81
CA TYR A 21 3.82 -1.60 -16.05
C TYR A 21 2.46 -0.93 -15.81
N LEU A 22 2.29 -0.22 -14.70
CA LEU A 22 1.03 0.45 -14.36
C LEU A 22 0.76 1.68 -15.22
N GLU A 23 1.79 2.46 -15.56
CA GLU A 23 1.66 3.59 -16.49
C GLU A 23 1.22 3.11 -17.88
N ASN A 24 1.75 1.98 -18.38
CA ASN A 24 1.30 1.35 -19.63
C ASN A 24 -0.16 0.86 -19.57
N LYS A 25 -0.68 0.56 -18.39
CA LYS A 25 -2.11 0.24 -18.16
C LYS A 25 -2.99 1.47 -18.00
N GLY A 26 -2.45 2.69 -18.10
CA GLY A 26 -3.21 3.93 -18.04
C GLY A 26 -3.37 4.52 -16.63
N HIS A 27 -2.62 4.03 -15.64
CA HIS A 27 -2.59 4.63 -14.31
C HIS A 27 -1.60 5.81 -14.26
N THR A 28 -1.85 6.76 -13.37
CA THR A 28 -0.90 7.81 -13.04
C THR A 28 -0.11 7.41 -11.79
N VAL A 29 1.19 7.31 -11.89
CA VAL A 29 2.03 6.87 -10.76
C VAL A 29 2.91 7.99 -10.26
N THR A 30 2.78 8.34 -8.98
CA THR A 30 3.66 9.26 -8.26
C THR A 30 4.65 8.46 -7.42
N ASP A 31 5.93 8.60 -7.71
CA ASP A 31 7.00 7.93 -6.98
C ASP A 31 7.57 8.87 -5.90
N TYR A 32 7.39 8.50 -4.63
CA TYR A 32 7.88 9.23 -3.46
C TYR A 32 9.27 8.78 -2.97
N GLY A 33 9.96 7.91 -3.72
CA GLY A 33 11.32 7.46 -3.43
C GLY A 33 11.37 6.10 -2.69
N THR A 34 12.59 5.57 -2.31
CA THR A 34 13.88 6.13 -2.75
C THR A 34 14.16 5.85 -4.23
N TYR A 35 15.16 6.52 -4.78
CA TYR A 35 15.51 6.42 -6.22
C TYR A 35 16.86 5.75 -6.45
N THR A 36 17.61 5.48 -5.37
CA THR A 36 18.96 4.91 -5.43
C THR A 36 19.03 3.61 -4.65
N SER A 37 20.04 2.79 -4.94
CA SER A 37 20.35 1.55 -4.21
C SER A 37 21.16 1.78 -2.92
N GLU A 38 21.42 3.03 -2.55
CA GLU A 38 22.08 3.35 -1.29
C GLU A 38 21.18 3.00 -0.11
N ARG A 39 21.76 2.38 0.90
CA ARG A 39 21.02 1.92 2.08
C ARG A 39 20.24 3.07 2.72
N CYS A 40 18.95 2.83 2.93
CA CYS A 40 18.06 3.76 3.62
C CYS A 40 16.98 2.98 4.38
N ASP A 41 16.33 3.66 5.32
CA ASP A 41 15.26 3.09 6.13
C ASP A 41 13.91 3.25 5.42
N SER A 42 13.08 2.21 5.50
CA SER A 42 11.80 2.14 4.79
C SER A 42 10.67 2.96 5.44
N GLN A 43 10.78 3.25 6.74
CA GLN A 43 9.68 3.80 7.55
C GLN A 43 9.20 5.16 7.07
N GLY A 44 10.13 6.07 6.73
CA GLY A 44 9.78 7.40 6.23
C GLY A 44 9.02 7.35 4.89
N TYR A 45 9.36 6.40 4.01
CA TYR A 45 8.64 6.22 2.75
C TYR A 45 7.25 5.65 2.97
N GLY A 46 7.10 4.75 3.95
CA GLY A 46 5.78 4.26 4.38
C GLY A 46 4.88 5.37 4.87
N GLU A 47 5.39 6.24 5.73
CA GLU A 47 4.67 7.40 6.25
C GLU A 47 4.32 8.41 5.13
N THR A 48 5.24 8.71 4.24
CA THR A 48 5.02 9.66 3.13
C THR A 48 3.89 9.21 2.21
N VAL A 49 3.92 7.95 1.78
CA VAL A 49 2.85 7.38 0.93
C VAL A 49 1.52 7.33 1.68
N ALA A 50 1.54 6.96 2.95
CA ALA A 50 0.35 6.93 3.80
C ALA A 50 -0.31 8.32 3.90
N ASN A 51 0.48 9.37 4.11
CA ASN A 51 -0.01 10.75 4.14
C ASN A 51 -0.60 11.18 2.80
N ALA A 52 0.04 10.84 1.67
CA ALA A 52 -0.51 11.15 0.34
C ALA A 52 -1.89 10.49 0.11
N VAL A 53 -2.08 9.27 0.61
CA VAL A 53 -3.37 8.57 0.53
C VAL A 53 -4.43 9.24 1.39
N VAL A 54 -4.14 9.56 2.65
CA VAL A 54 -5.16 10.14 3.56
C VAL A 54 -5.49 11.59 3.25
N HIS A 55 -4.58 12.34 2.61
CA HIS A 55 -4.84 13.69 2.13
C HIS A 55 -5.61 13.71 0.80
N GLY A 56 -5.76 12.57 0.13
CA GLY A 56 -6.46 12.49 -1.15
C GLY A 56 -5.64 12.94 -2.36
N ASP A 57 -4.33 13.06 -2.22
CA ASP A 57 -3.43 13.39 -3.34
C ASP A 57 -3.39 12.26 -4.37
N VAL A 58 -3.57 11.02 -3.88
CA VAL A 58 -3.63 9.78 -4.65
C VAL A 58 -4.80 8.91 -4.18
N ASP A 59 -5.22 7.95 -5.01
CA ASP A 59 -6.32 7.03 -4.70
C ASP A 59 -5.87 5.88 -3.77
N CYS A 60 -4.63 5.44 -3.90
CA CYS A 60 -4.06 4.33 -3.13
C CYS A 60 -2.53 4.34 -3.19
N GLY A 61 -1.91 3.47 -2.37
CA GLY A 61 -0.46 3.35 -2.30
C GLY A 61 0.07 1.93 -2.50
N ILE A 62 1.29 1.82 -3.00
CA ILE A 62 2.06 0.57 -3.09
C ILE A 62 3.42 0.80 -2.45
N LEU A 63 3.79 -0.08 -1.51
CA LEU A 63 4.99 0.02 -0.71
C LEU A 63 5.87 -1.23 -0.88
N ILE A 64 7.16 -1.03 -1.07
CA ILE A 64 8.12 -2.11 -1.31
C ILE A 64 9.35 -1.92 -0.40
N CYS A 65 9.67 -2.94 0.39
CA CYS A 65 10.96 -3.05 1.07
C CYS A 65 11.49 -4.48 0.94
N GLY A 66 12.44 -4.90 1.72
CA GLY A 66 12.96 -6.28 1.64
C GLY A 66 11.90 -7.35 1.84
N THR A 67 10.98 -7.14 2.80
CA THR A 67 9.89 -8.08 3.14
C THR A 67 8.49 -7.50 2.96
N GLY A 68 8.37 -6.19 2.84
CA GLY A 68 7.08 -5.47 2.88
C GLY A 68 6.55 -5.21 4.29
N VAL A 69 7.14 -5.82 5.32
CA VAL A 69 6.61 -5.78 6.69
C VAL A 69 6.87 -4.45 7.37
N GLY A 70 8.12 -4.02 7.50
CA GLY A 70 8.47 -2.80 8.23
C GLY A 70 7.83 -1.54 7.64
N ILE A 71 7.82 -1.43 6.31
CA ILE A 71 7.21 -0.30 5.60
C ILE A 71 5.69 -0.25 5.77
N SER A 72 5.02 -1.41 5.81
CA SER A 72 3.57 -1.48 6.04
C SER A 72 3.18 -1.16 7.49
N ILE A 73 3.99 -1.62 8.47
CA ILE A 73 3.78 -1.27 9.88
C ILE A 73 3.86 0.24 10.07
N ALA A 74 4.87 0.88 9.47
CA ALA A 74 5.02 2.34 9.52
C ALA A 74 3.81 3.05 8.90
N ALA A 75 3.38 2.64 7.70
CA ALA A 75 2.20 3.19 7.05
C ALA A 75 0.93 3.06 7.90
N ASN A 76 0.74 1.92 8.57
CA ASN A 76 -0.41 1.66 9.44
C ASN A 76 -0.43 2.52 10.72
N LYS A 77 0.65 3.25 11.04
CA LYS A 77 0.64 4.24 12.13
C LYS A 77 -0.04 5.55 11.73
N VAL A 78 -0.25 5.76 10.44
CA VAL A 78 -1.01 6.92 9.95
C VAL A 78 -2.50 6.58 9.99
N ARG A 79 -3.26 7.46 10.64
CA ARG A 79 -4.70 7.29 10.82
C ARG A 79 -5.42 7.15 9.48
N GLY A 80 -6.34 6.18 9.38
CA GLY A 80 -7.10 5.92 8.16
C GLY A 80 -6.40 4.99 7.17
N ILE A 81 -5.18 4.55 7.47
CA ILE A 81 -4.46 3.58 6.63
C ILE A 81 -4.78 2.15 7.05
N ARG A 82 -4.98 1.33 6.03
CA ARG A 82 -5.09 -0.12 6.11
C ARG A 82 -4.13 -0.71 5.08
N ALA A 83 -2.85 -0.77 5.47
CA ALA A 83 -1.78 -1.36 4.67
C ALA A 83 -1.69 -2.87 4.92
N CYS A 84 -1.69 -3.65 3.85
CA CYS A 84 -1.62 -5.09 3.90
C CYS A 84 -0.38 -5.61 3.19
N VAL A 85 0.38 -6.49 3.86
CA VAL A 85 1.49 -7.21 3.23
C VAL A 85 0.92 -8.45 2.54
N CYS A 86 1.15 -8.59 1.24
CA CYS A 86 0.67 -9.73 0.45
C CYS A 86 1.80 -10.32 -0.38
N SER A 87 1.95 -11.64 -0.33
CA SER A 87 2.95 -12.37 -1.12
C SER A 87 2.32 -13.22 -2.23
N GLU A 88 0.99 -13.13 -2.40
CA GLU A 88 0.23 -13.86 -3.42
C GLU A 88 -1.09 -13.14 -3.75
N PRO A 89 -1.69 -13.41 -4.93
CA PRO A 89 -2.85 -12.66 -5.42
C PRO A 89 -4.15 -12.88 -4.63
N TYR A 90 -4.34 -14.05 -3.99
CA TYR A 90 -5.56 -14.35 -3.25
C TYR A 90 -5.74 -13.40 -2.05
N THR A 91 -4.73 -13.33 -1.19
CA THR A 91 -4.75 -12.42 -0.03
C THR A 91 -4.81 -10.95 -0.48
N SER A 92 -4.09 -10.61 -1.54
CA SER A 92 -4.09 -9.26 -2.11
C SER A 92 -5.51 -8.83 -2.52
N LYS A 93 -6.20 -9.63 -3.32
CA LYS A 93 -7.60 -9.40 -3.72
C LYS A 93 -8.52 -9.25 -2.51
N HIS A 94 -8.44 -10.20 -1.58
CA HIS A 94 -9.33 -10.20 -0.42
C HIS A 94 -9.03 -9.11 0.60
N SER A 95 -7.79 -8.62 0.68
CA SER A 95 -7.45 -7.45 1.50
C SER A 95 -8.27 -6.23 1.06
N LYS A 96 -8.47 -6.07 -0.24
CA LYS A 96 -9.32 -5.01 -0.81
C LYS A 96 -10.80 -5.31 -0.58
N GLN A 97 -11.26 -6.49 -0.98
CA GLN A 97 -12.67 -6.86 -0.94
C GLN A 97 -13.25 -6.86 0.48
N HIS A 98 -12.51 -7.33 1.46
CA HIS A 98 -12.99 -7.53 2.82
C HIS A 98 -12.61 -6.43 3.80
N ASN A 99 -11.43 -5.82 3.62
CA ASN A 99 -10.89 -4.85 4.58
C ASN A 99 -10.73 -3.45 3.98
N ASN A 100 -11.12 -3.27 2.72
CA ASN A 100 -10.95 -2.00 2.02
C ASN A 100 -9.54 -1.45 2.18
N SER A 101 -8.52 -2.32 2.01
CA SER A 101 -7.13 -1.89 2.11
C SER A 101 -6.84 -0.78 1.10
N ASN A 102 -6.15 0.26 1.56
CA ASN A 102 -5.81 1.42 0.74
C ASN A 102 -4.31 1.52 0.45
N ILE A 103 -3.51 0.64 1.05
CA ILE A 103 -2.11 0.44 0.74
C ILE A 103 -1.81 -1.05 0.62
N LEU A 104 -1.15 -1.43 -0.46
CA LEU A 104 -0.60 -2.76 -0.69
C LEU A 104 0.91 -2.73 -0.43
N ALA A 105 1.45 -3.73 0.26
CA ALA A 105 2.88 -3.85 0.47
C ALA A 105 3.37 -5.26 0.14
N PHE A 106 4.61 -5.38 -0.31
CA PHE A 106 5.28 -6.67 -0.51
C PHE A 106 6.81 -6.53 -0.48
N GLY A 107 7.47 -7.66 -0.41
CA GLY A 107 8.92 -7.74 -0.28
C GLY A 107 9.62 -7.96 -1.61
N ALA A 108 10.56 -7.09 -1.98
CA ALA A 108 11.40 -7.26 -3.16
C ALA A 108 12.34 -8.49 -3.07
N ARG A 109 12.58 -8.98 -1.86
CA ARG A 109 13.34 -10.22 -1.62
C ARG A 109 12.45 -11.45 -1.50
N VAL A 110 11.14 -11.29 -1.61
CA VAL A 110 10.13 -12.35 -1.42
C VAL A 110 9.43 -12.67 -2.72
N VAL A 111 9.05 -11.65 -3.51
CA VAL A 111 8.32 -11.83 -4.75
C VAL A 111 9.14 -11.36 -5.95
N GLY A 112 9.10 -12.14 -7.03
CA GLY A 112 9.65 -11.73 -8.31
C GLY A 112 8.69 -10.81 -9.06
N THR A 113 9.16 -10.19 -10.14
CA THR A 113 8.42 -9.16 -10.89
C THR A 113 7.08 -9.66 -11.42
N GLU A 114 7.01 -10.85 -11.99
CA GLU A 114 5.76 -11.37 -12.56
C GLU A 114 4.73 -11.68 -11.47
N LEU A 115 5.15 -12.24 -10.34
CA LEU A 115 4.26 -12.44 -9.20
C LEU A 115 3.79 -11.11 -8.62
N ALA A 116 4.68 -10.10 -8.53
CA ALA A 116 4.30 -8.76 -8.06
C ALA A 116 3.24 -8.11 -8.97
N LYS A 117 3.35 -8.25 -10.29
CA LYS A 117 2.31 -7.80 -11.23
C LYS A 117 0.96 -8.48 -10.96
N MET A 118 0.96 -9.80 -10.76
CA MET A 118 -0.27 -10.54 -10.44
C MET A 118 -0.89 -10.09 -9.11
N ILE A 119 -0.07 -9.84 -8.10
CA ILE A 119 -0.51 -9.34 -6.80
C ILE A 119 -1.15 -7.95 -6.93
N VAL A 120 -0.49 -7.05 -7.65
CA VAL A 120 -0.96 -5.68 -7.89
C VAL A 120 -2.25 -5.67 -8.70
N ASP A 121 -2.33 -6.44 -9.79
CA ASP A 121 -3.53 -6.54 -10.61
C ASP A 121 -4.72 -7.06 -9.79
N ALA A 122 -4.52 -8.16 -9.05
CA ALA A 122 -5.58 -8.73 -8.23
C ALA A 122 -6.12 -7.74 -7.17
N TRP A 123 -5.27 -6.82 -6.68
CA TRP A 123 -5.66 -5.80 -5.74
C TRP A 123 -6.37 -4.61 -6.38
N LEU A 124 -5.84 -4.11 -7.52
CA LEU A 124 -6.39 -2.94 -8.21
C LEU A 124 -7.73 -3.25 -8.90
N ASP A 125 -7.90 -4.48 -9.40
CA ASP A 125 -9.14 -4.94 -10.04
C ASP A 125 -10.24 -5.30 -9.02
N ALA A 126 -9.90 -5.41 -7.73
CA ALA A 126 -10.86 -5.74 -6.69
C ALA A 126 -11.62 -4.50 -6.21
N GLU A 127 -12.90 -4.68 -5.94
CA GLU A 127 -13.76 -3.67 -5.33
C GLU A 127 -14.13 -4.06 -3.90
N PHE A 128 -14.25 -3.06 -3.01
CA PHE A 128 -14.72 -3.30 -1.65
C PHE A 128 -16.17 -3.76 -1.66
N LEU A 129 -16.48 -4.88 -1.01
CA LEU A 129 -17.79 -5.51 -1.05
C LEU A 129 -18.84 -4.83 -0.14
N GLY A 130 -18.41 -3.99 0.82
CA GLY A 130 -19.34 -3.34 1.73
C GLY A 130 -20.12 -4.33 2.62
N GLY A 131 -21.36 -3.98 2.98
CA GLY A 131 -22.23 -4.82 3.77
C GLY A 131 -21.60 -5.26 5.11
N ARG A 132 -21.54 -6.56 5.38
CA ARG A 132 -20.91 -7.10 6.60
C ARG A 132 -19.41 -6.75 6.73
N TYR A 133 -18.74 -6.51 5.63
CA TYR A 133 -17.32 -6.10 5.65
C TYR A 133 -17.17 -4.64 6.05
N GLN A 134 -18.15 -3.79 5.73
CA GLN A 134 -18.16 -2.41 6.22
C GLN A 134 -18.19 -2.38 7.75
N GLN A 135 -19.02 -3.21 8.39
CA GLN A 135 -19.04 -3.30 9.86
C GLN A 135 -17.66 -3.65 10.46
N ARG A 136 -16.90 -4.52 9.79
CA ARG A 136 -15.54 -4.87 10.24
C ARG A 136 -14.55 -3.72 10.07
N VAL A 137 -14.66 -2.96 8.97
CA VAL A 137 -13.85 -1.76 8.75
C VAL A 137 -14.19 -0.68 9.79
N ASP A 138 -15.48 -0.51 10.11
CA ASP A 138 -15.94 0.43 11.14
C ASP A 138 -15.37 0.05 12.52
N MET A 139 -15.33 -1.23 12.87
CA MET A 139 -14.70 -1.71 14.11
C MET A 139 -13.20 -1.38 14.18
N ILE A 140 -12.48 -1.45 13.06
CA ILE A 140 -11.06 -1.02 13.00
C ILE A 140 -10.96 0.49 13.24
N THR A 141 -11.82 1.27 12.60
CA THR A 141 -11.89 2.73 12.78
C THR A 141 -12.23 3.11 14.23
N ASP A 142 -13.12 2.37 14.89
CA ASP A 142 -13.44 2.56 16.30
C ASP A 142 -12.25 2.29 17.21
N ILE A 143 -11.46 1.26 16.93
CA ILE A 143 -10.21 0.99 17.66
C ILE A 143 -9.25 2.17 17.49
N GLU A 144 -9.07 2.63 16.26
CA GLU A 144 -8.20 3.76 15.95
C GLU A 144 -8.64 5.03 16.70
N ASN A 145 -9.93 5.33 16.70
CA ASN A 145 -10.50 6.48 17.42
C ASN A 145 -10.29 6.40 18.93
N ARG A 146 -10.44 5.22 19.53
CA ARG A 146 -10.17 5.03 20.97
C ARG A 146 -8.71 5.20 21.34
N GLN A 147 -7.79 4.77 20.46
CA GLN A 147 -6.36 4.81 20.74
C GLN A 147 -5.72 6.16 20.46
N TYR A 148 -6.16 6.87 19.42
CA TYR A 148 -5.53 8.12 18.97
C TYR A 148 -6.40 9.37 19.23
N GLY A 149 -7.56 9.22 19.88
CA GLY A 149 -8.55 10.28 20.01
C GLY A 149 -9.38 10.50 18.75
N CYS A 150 -10.56 11.13 18.86
CA CYS A 150 -11.32 11.55 17.69
C CYS A 150 -10.56 12.67 16.96
N LYS A 151 -10.58 12.68 15.61
CA LYS A 151 -10.18 13.88 14.87
C LYS A 151 -11.12 15.01 15.33
N GLU A 152 -10.55 16.08 15.88
CA GLU A 152 -11.31 17.33 16.01
C GLU A 152 -11.70 17.77 14.59
N SER A 153 -13.01 17.91 14.40
CA SER A 153 -13.61 18.34 13.13
C SER A 153 -13.34 19.82 12.86
#